data_a1a657a84ea149b551392e72152cc25d
#
_entry.id   a1a657a84ea149b551392e72152cc25d
#
_cell.length_a   1.000
_cell.length_b   1.000
_cell.length_c   1.000
_cell.angle_alpha   90.00
_cell.angle_beta   90.00
_cell.angle_gamma   90.00
#
_symmetry.space_group_name_H-M   'P 1'
#
loop_
_entity.id
_entity.type
_entity.pdbx_description
1 polymer ?
#
loop_
_entity_poly.entity_id
_entity_poly.type
_entity_poly.pdbx_seq_one_letter_code
_entity_poly.pdbx_strand_id
1 'polypeptide(L)'
;MSTTLKEYHAPVWSEPVILEMGYPGRRGVIFSDVETEVQAAVGSGHGLIPANMRRTRKPALPEMSEPEVLYHYLRLSQQTLGMMNISLFGTCTMKYNAQINEAMAWRPEITHVHPYQDEDTLQGALEVVHGMDTILRELSGMDQFIFQAGGGADAAYTNCAVTRAYHASRGELAQRDEIITTIQTHPSSAATAAAAGFKVITLMIEENGYPSLESLKAAVSDRTAALMVNNPDDMGVYNPEIREWVRVVHEAGGLCFYDHANFNGAMTKIRARELGFDACMFMLHKTFGAPKSGVGGPAVGAYGCSAELAPFLPAPVVAFDGESYSLDYDRPQSAGKIREFWGNVPVILKAYAWSRAMGAQGMAEASDISVLANNYMEKGLLAIRGVTRSHPEATSPRMEMTRYSLEQLKEDTGVDVHDVQNRMSDFGIDPMWSSHHPWLVPEPFTPEAGEMYGKEALDTWIAVLAHISDEAYSNPEIVKTSPHNQAIHRLKAAPLEDPLRWAMTWRSYLRKNNKQTA
;
A
#
# COMPACT_ATOMS: atom_id res chain seq x y z
N MET A 1 32.70 -13.77 2.62
CA MET A 1 33.13 -13.59 1.20
C MET A 1 32.90 -12.13 0.89
N SER A 2 33.82 -11.45 0.18
CA SER A 2 33.57 -10.07 -0.25
C SER A 2 32.48 -10.09 -1.31
N THR A 3 31.40 -9.34 -1.11
CA THR A 3 30.34 -9.17 -2.10
C THR A 3 30.88 -8.33 -3.25
N THR A 4 30.84 -8.83 -4.48
CA THR A 4 31.19 -8.06 -5.66
C THR A 4 30.03 -7.15 -6.02
N LEU A 5 30.25 -5.84 -5.91
CA LEU A 5 29.23 -4.86 -6.30
C LEU A 5 29.06 -4.85 -7.83
N LYS A 6 27.82 -4.76 -8.27
CA LYS A 6 27.45 -4.69 -9.68
C LYS A 6 26.84 -3.30 -9.94
N GLU A 7 27.32 -2.64 -10.97
CA GLU A 7 26.71 -1.41 -11.46
C GLU A 7 25.56 -1.72 -12.41
N TYR A 8 24.52 -0.91 -12.34
CA TYR A 8 23.39 -0.94 -13.25
C TYR A 8 23.51 0.20 -14.24
N HIS A 9 23.25 -0.05 -15.51
CA HIS A 9 23.19 0.96 -16.55
C HIS A 9 21.86 0.90 -17.29
N ALA A 10 21.04 1.93 -17.13
CA ALA A 10 19.80 2.04 -17.87
C ALA A 10 20.06 2.39 -19.33
N PRO A 11 19.38 1.76 -20.31
CA PRO A 11 19.36 2.28 -21.67
C PRO A 11 18.70 3.67 -21.69
N VAL A 12 19.20 4.57 -22.51
CA VAL A 12 18.67 5.93 -22.64
C VAL A 12 18.03 6.10 -24.02
N TRP A 13 16.73 6.41 -24.02
CA TRP A 13 15.96 6.72 -25.21
C TRP A 13 15.39 8.12 -25.11
N SER A 14 15.45 8.89 -26.19
CA SER A 14 14.77 10.18 -26.28
C SER A 14 13.30 9.98 -26.67
N GLU A 15 12.49 9.50 -25.72
CA GLU A 15 11.07 9.27 -25.93
C GLU A 15 10.26 10.55 -25.72
N PRO A 16 9.46 10.98 -26.69
CA PRO A 16 8.54 12.11 -26.50
C PRO A 16 7.36 11.70 -25.61
N VAL A 17 6.60 12.68 -25.15
CA VAL A 17 5.30 12.40 -24.55
C VAL A 17 4.39 11.78 -25.60
N ILE A 18 3.68 10.69 -25.27
CA ILE A 18 2.85 9.94 -26.24
C ILE A 18 1.87 10.83 -27.01
N LEU A 19 1.35 11.89 -26.38
CA LEU A 19 0.44 12.85 -27.00
C LEU A 19 1.10 13.72 -28.09
N GLU A 20 2.42 13.70 -28.23
CA GLU A 20 3.18 14.36 -29.28
C GLU A 20 3.52 13.41 -30.45
N MET A 21 3.14 12.14 -30.33
CA MET A 21 3.40 11.12 -31.34
C MET A 21 2.21 10.94 -32.29
N GLY A 22 2.43 10.12 -33.31
CA GLY A 22 1.38 9.78 -34.27
C GLY A 22 1.31 10.70 -35.49
N TYR A 23 0.51 10.31 -36.45
CA TYR A 23 0.30 11.04 -37.71
C TYR A 23 -1.18 10.98 -38.09
N PRO A 24 -1.77 12.08 -38.58
CA PRO A 24 -3.15 12.09 -39.04
C PRO A 24 -3.45 10.98 -40.04
N GLY A 25 -4.52 10.24 -39.83
CA GLY A 25 -4.94 9.12 -40.69
C GLY A 25 -4.28 7.79 -40.39
N ARG A 26 -3.34 7.71 -39.42
CA ARG A 26 -2.78 6.43 -38.97
C ARG A 26 -3.81 5.66 -38.16
N ARG A 27 -3.95 4.37 -38.47
CA ARG A 27 -4.93 3.51 -37.81
C ARG A 27 -4.25 2.55 -36.84
N GLY A 28 -4.86 2.38 -35.66
CA GLY A 28 -4.53 1.34 -34.70
C GLY A 28 -5.27 0.04 -34.99
N VAL A 29 -6.10 -0.38 -34.06
CA VAL A 29 -6.98 -1.56 -34.22
C VAL A 29 -8.18 -1.18 -35.10
N ILE A 30 -8.53 -2.06 -36.03
CA ILE A 30 -9.72 -1.93 -36.86
C ILE A 30 -10.80 -2.83 -36.24
N PHE A 31 -11.85 -2.21 -35.72
CA PHE A 31 -13.02 -2.96 -35.23
C PHE A 31 -13.92 -3.34 -36.42
N SER A 32 -14.66 -4.43 -36.26
CA SER A 32 -15.74 -4.78 -37.18
C SER A 32 -16.77 -3.67 -37.27
N ASP A 33 -17.36 -3.51 -38.44
CA ASP A 33 -18.50 -2.60 -38.58
C ASP A 33 -19.67 -3.09 -37.73
N VAL A 34 -20.46 -2.14 -37.22
CA VAL A 34 -21.70 -2.47 -36.51
C VAL A 34 -22.70 -3.09 -37.49
N GLU A 35 -23.38 -4.14 -37.09
CA GLU A 35 -24.38 -4.81 -37.92
C GLU A 35 -25.43 -3.80 -38.40
N THR A 36 -25.84 -3.92 -39.67
CA THR A 36 -26.74 -2.98 -40.32
C THR A 36 -28.07 -2.81 -39.57
N GLU A 37 -28.58 -3.88 -39.00
CA GLU A 37 -29.84 -3.89 -38.23
C GLU A 37 -29.69 -3.13 -36.90
N VAL A 38 -28.58 -3.29 -36.21
CA VAL A 38 -28.27 -2.54 -34.98
C VAL A 38 -28.06 -1.08 -35.30
N GLN A 39 -27.32 -0.77 -36.37
CA GLN A 39 -27.11 0.60 -36.79
C GLN A 39 -28.41 1.31 -37.23
N ALA A 40 -29.31 0.59 -37.90
CA ALA A 40 -30.63 1.10 -38.29
C ALA A 40 -31.53 1.36 -37.07
N ALA A 41 -31.46 0.48 -36.04
CA ALA A 41 -32.27 0.62 -34.84
C ALA A 41 -31.80 1.73 -33.90
N VAL A 42 -30.49 1.88 -33.73
CA VAL A 42 -29.87 2.81 -32.75
C VAL A 42 -29.43 4.12 -33.39
N GLY A 43 -29.17 4.13 -34.68
CA GLY A 43 -28.60 5.27 -35.41
C GLY A 43 -27.14 5.54 -34.98
N SER A 44 -26.74 6.80 -35.02
CA SER A 44 -25.35 7.18 -34.65
C SER A 44 -25.04 7.15 -33.14
N GLY A 45 -26.00 6.84 -32.31
CA GLY A 45 -25.86 6.93 -30.85
C GLY A 45 -25.77 8.38 -30.31
N HIS A 46 -25.44 9.37 -31.15
CA HIS A 46 -25.36 10.78 -30.76
C HIS A 46 -26.70 11.31 -30.22
N GLY A 47 -27.81 10.81 -30.75
CA GLY A 47 -29.14 11.18 -30.30
C GLY A 47 -29.47 10.76 -28.87
N LEU A 48 -28.80 9.74 -28.36
CA LEU A 48 -29.01 9.20 -27.01
C LEU A 48 -28.32 10.03 -25.91
N ILE A 49 -27.37 10.90 -26.30
CA ILE A 49 -26.65 11.77 -25.36
C ILE A 49 -27.37 13.13 -25.30
N PRO A 50 -27.70 13.66 -24.10
CA PRO A 50 -28.26 15.00 -23.99
C PRO A 50 -27.37 16.05 -24.69
N ALA A 51 -28.00 17.02 -25.39
CA ALA A 51 -27.28 17.98 -26.25
C ALA A 51 -26.15 18.74 -25.51
N ASN A 52 -26.39 19.11 -24.26
CA ASN A 52 -25.43 19.81 -23.41
C ASN A 52 -24.23 18.94 -22.95
N MET A 53 -24.34 17.62 -23.09
CA MET A 53 -23.28 16.66 -22.74
C MET A 53 -22.52 16.14 -23.97
N ARG A 54 -22.98 16.49 -25.18
CA ARG A 54 -22.33 16.04 -26.42
C ARG A 54 -21.01 16.77 -26.64
N ARG A 55 -19.99 16.00 -27.01
CA ARG A 55 -18.73 16.60 -27.46
C ARG A 55 -18.94 17.30 -28.79
N THR A 56 -18.45 18.52 -28.90
CA THR A 56 -18.43 19.29 -30.14
C THR A 56 -17.15 19.08 -30.96
N ARG A 57 -16.11 18.49 -30.35
CA ARG A 57 -14.82 18.21 -30.98
C ARG A 57 -14.35 16.81 -30.61
N LYS A 58 -13.67 16.14 -31.53
CA LYS A 58 -12.98 14.88 -31.22
C LYS A 58 -11.93 15.12 -30.13
N PRO A 59 -11.67 14.12 -29.24
CA PRO A 59 -10.50 14.17 -28.37
C PRO A 59 -9.23 14.32 -29.19
N ALA A 60 -8.31 15.20 -28.76
CA ALA A 60 -6.99 15.35 -29.39
C ALA A 60 -6.06 14.20 -28.92
N LEU A 61 -6.40 12.98 -29.33
CA LEU A 61 -5.57 11.80 -29.08
C LEU A 61 -4.64 11.55 -30.29
N PRO A 62 -3.42 11.06 -30.08
CA PRO A 62 -2.53 10.71 -31.18
C PRO A 62 -3.09 9.54 -31.99
N GLU A 63 -3.00 9.64 -33.31
CA GLU A 63 -3.34 8.55 -34.22
C GLU A 63 -2.09 7.69 -34.42
N MET A 64 -2.05 6.49 -33.82
CA MET A 64 -0.90 5.60 -33.77
C MET A 64 -1.33 4.17 -34.10
N SER A 65 -0.39 3.39 -34.66
CA SER A 65 -0.57 1.94 -34.78
C SER A 65 -0.28 1.24 -33.43
N GLU A 66 -0.85 0.04 -33.26
CA GLU A 66 -0.59 -0.79 -32.07
C GLU A 66 0.92 -1.01 -31.80
N PRO A 67 1.76 -1.39 -32.79
CA PRO A 67 3.19 -1.54 -32.57
C PRO A 67 3.88 -0.26 -32.09
N GLU A 68 3.49 0.90 -32.58
CA GLU A 68 4.08 2.18 -32.15
C GLU A 68 3.79 2.45 -30.67
N VAL A 69 2.57 2.21 -30.23
CA VAL A 69 2.18 2.34 -28.81
C VAL A 69 2.95 1.35 -27.96
N LEU A 70 3.00 0.08 -28.38
CA LEU A 70 3.72 -0.98 -27.68
C LEU A 70 5.22 -0.64 -27.55
N TYR A 71 5.87 -0.26 -28.65
CA TYR A 71 7.30 0.05 -28.65
C TYR A 71 7.63 1.28 -27.80
N HIS A 72 6.76 2.29 -27.78
CA HIS A 72 6.92 3.44 -26.91
C HIS A 72 6.99 3.03 -25.43
N TYR A 73 6.01 2.26 -24.97
CA TYR A 73 5.98 1.81 -23.57
C TYR A 73 7.06 0.78 -23.24
N LEU A 74 7.45 -0.08 -24.18
CA LEU A 74 8.58 -0.98 -23.98
C LEU A 74 9.90 -0.22 -23.79
N ARG A 75 10.16 0.83 -24.61
CA ARG A 75 11.33 1.67 -24.43
C ARG A 75 11.32 2.42 -23.10
N LEU A 76 10.16 2.94 -22.68
CA LEU A 76 10.04 3.56 -21.36
C LEU A 76 10.30 2.55 -20.23
N SER A 77 9.77 1.33 -20.34
CA SER A 77 9.97 0.30 -19.31
C SER A 77 11.43 -0.15 -19.19
N GLN A 78 12.17 -0.21 -20.30
CA GLN A 78 13.60 -0.55 -20.29
C GLN A 78 14.47 0.52 -19.60
N GLN A 79 14.00 1.75 -19.52
CA GLN A 79 14.71 2.86 -18.88
C GLN A 79 14.54 2.89 -17.34
N THR A 80 13.82 1.94 -16.78
CA THR A 80 13.58 1.83 -15.35
C THR A 80 14.22 0.58 -14.77
N LEU A 81 14.55 0.61 -13.49
CA LEU A 81 15.01 -0.60 -12.78
C LEU A 81 13.95 -1.70 -12.81
N GLY A 82 12.66 -1.34 -12.79
CA GLY A 82 11.56 -2.28 -12.84
C GLY A 82 11.60 -3.27 -11.68
N MET A 83 11.23 -4.52 -11.97
CA MET A 83 11.09 -5.58 -10.96
C MET A 83 12.33 -6.49 -10.84
N MET A 84 13.41 -6.18 -11.51
CA MET A 84 14.64 -7.01 -11.53
C MET A 84 15.66 -6.58 -10.46
N ASN A 85 15.29 -5.68 -9.60
CA ASN A 85 16.13 -5.09 -8.56
C ASN A 85 15.83 -5.65 -7.17
N ILE A 86 16.68 -5.31 -6.22
CA ILE A 86 16.40 -5.52 -4.79
C ILE A 86 15.56 -4.33 -4.31
N SER A 87 14.32 -4.61 -3.93
CA SER A 87 13.39 -3.61 -3.42
C SER A 87 13.03 -3.94 -1.97
N LEU A 88 13.57 -3.17 -1.05
CA LEU A 88 13.24 -3.25 0.38
C LEU A 88 12.36 -2.05 0.73
N PHE A 89 11.17 -2.01 0.17
CA PHE A 89 10.26 -0.89 0.25
C PHE A 89 9.89 -0.55 1.69
N GLY A 90 10.35 0.61 2.17
CA GLY A 90 10.30 1.02 3.56
C GLY A 90 8.88 1.11 4.15
N THR A 91 8.66 0.46 5.28
CA THR A 91 7.38 0.36 6.00
C THR A 91 6.24 -0.31 5.23
N CYS A 92 6.53 -0.92 4.08
CA CYS A 92 5.52 -1.54 3.21
C CYS A 92 6.06 -2.80 2.59
N THR A 93 5.97 -3.94 3.25
CA THR A 93 6.41 -5.21 2.67
C THR A 93 5.55 -5.64 1.51
N MET A 94 5.84 -5.11 0.34
CA MET A 94 5.21 -5.55 -0.89
C MET A 94 5.98 -6.75 -1.44
N LYS A 95 5.48 -7.95 -1.18
CA LYS A 95 6.13 -9.20 -1.55
C LYS A 95 6.13 -9.45 -3.04
N TYR A 96 7.06 -10.29 -3.48
CA TYR A 96 7.00 -10.89 -4.80
C TYR A 96 5.71 -11.71 -4.96
N ASN A 97 4.99 -11.46 -6.00
CA ASN A 97 3.82 -12.26 -6.36
C ASN A 97 4.24 -13.39 -7.32
N ALA A 98 4.03 -14.63 -6.92
CA ALA A 98 4.36 -15.78 -7.75
C ALA A 98 3.61 -15.73 -9.10
N GLN A 99 4.28 -16.10 -10.21
CA GLN A 99 3.70 -16.04 -11.55
C GLN A 99 2.42 -16.87 -11.69
N ILE A 100 2.30 -17.96 -10.93
CA ILE A 100 1.08 -18.78 -10.90
C ILE A 100 -0.12 -17.97 -10.40
N ASN A 101 0.07 -17.09 -9.43
CA ASN A 101 -1.01 -16.26 -8.89
C ASN A 101 -1.53 -15.28 -9.97
N GLU A 102 -0.63 -14.70 -10.75
CA GLU A 102 -1.02 -13.86 -11.90
C GLU A 102 -1.77 -14.67 -12.95
N ALA A 103 -1.27 -15.84 -13.33
CA ALA A 103 -1.92 -16.69 -14.31
C ALA A 103 -3.34 -17.09 -13.89
N MET A 104 -3.56 -17.36 -12.60
CA MET A 104 -4.89 -17.68 -12.06
C MET A 104 -5.82 -16.46 -12.08
N ALA A 105 -5.32 -15.27 -11.72
CA ALA A 105 -6.12 -14.05 -11.68
C ALA A 105 -6.55 -13.56 -13.08
N TRP A 106 -5.82 -13.93 -14.13
CA TRP A 106 -6.15 -13.61 -15.52
C TRP A 106 -7.04 -14.63 -16.22
N ARG A 107 -7.49 -15.66 -15.54
CA ARG A 107 -8.40 -16.65 -16.14
C ARG A 107 -9.73 -16.01 -16.53
N PRO A 108 -10.33 -16.41 -17.68
CA PRO A 108 -11.62 -15.89 -18.13
C PRO A 108 -12.74 -16.02 -17.10
N GLU A 109 -12.73 -17.09 -16.30
CA GLU A 109 -13.72 -17.36 -15.27
C GLU A 109 -13.71 -16.28 -14.15
N ILE A 110 -12.63 -15.49 -14.05
CA ILE A 110 -12.48 -14.38 -13.12
C ILE A 110 -12.60 -13.02 -13.81
N THR A 111 -12.04 -12.88 -15.03
CA THR A 111 -11.94 -11.59 -15.70
C THR A 111 -13.09 -11.27 -16.64
N HIS A 112 -13.86 -12.28 -17.09
CA HIS A 112 -14.98 -12.13 -18.01
C HIS A 112 -16.34 -12.15 -17.30
N VAL A 113 -16.37 -12.02 -15.97
CA VAL A 113 -17.59 -11.95 -15.19
C VAL A 113 -17.86 -10.50 -14.75
N HIS A 114 -19.15 -10.14 -14.62
CA HIS A 114 -19.55 -8.85 -14.08
C HIS A 114 -20.07 -9.02 -12.64
N PRO A 115 -19.70 -8.15 -11.69
CA PRO A 115 -20.12 -8.31 -10.28
C PRO A 115 -21.62 -8.27 -10.03
N TYR A 116 -22.42 -7.75 -10.96
CA TYR A 116 -23.89 -7.69 -10.88
C TYR A 116 -24.60 -8.73 -11.79
N GLN A 117 -23.88 -9.70 -12.33
CA GLN A 117 -24.55 -10.83 -12.96
C GLN A 117 -25.16 -11.75 -11.90
N ASP A 118 -25.97 -12.71 -12.34
CA ASP A 118 -26.64 -13.65 -11.47
C ASP A 118 -25.64 -14.39 -10.55
N GLU A 119 -25.94 -14.46 -9.26
CA GLU A 119 -25.07 -15.06 -8.25
C GLU A 119 -24.78 -16.55 -8.52
N ASP A 120 -25.70 -17.27 -9.15
CA ASP A 120 -25.49 -18.65 -9.57
C ASP A 120 -24.32 -18.79 -10.55
N THR A 121 -24.01 -17.75 -11.29
CA THR A 121 -22.89 -17.69 -12.23
C THR A 121 -21.58 -17.19 -11.59
N LEU A 122 -21.63 -16.73 -10.35
CA LEU A 122 -20.50 -16.18 -9.60
C LEU A 122 -19.96 -17.10 -8.49
N GLN A 123 -20.51 -18.31 -8.35
CA GLN A 123 -20.24 -19.19 -7.21
C GLN A 123 -18.74 -19.40 -6.94
N GLY A 124 -17.92 -19.64 -7.96
CA GLY A 124 -16.47 -19.80 -7.78
C GLY A 124 -15.75 -18.53 -7.31
N ALA A 125 -16.21 -17.37 -7.77
CA ALA A 125 -15.64 -16.08 -7.33
C ALA A 125 -16.04 -15.76 -5.88
N LEU A 126 -17.29 -16.05 -5.51
CA LEU A 126 -17.79 -15.89 -4.14
C LEU A 126 -17.12 -16.88 -3.18
N GLU A 127 -16.87 -18.13 -3.62
CA GLU A 127 -16.12 -19.13 -2.85
C GLU A 127 -14.69 -18.64 -2.53
N VAL A 128 -14.01 -18.03 -3.48
CA VAL A 128 -12.66 -17.47 -3.26
C VAL A 128 -12.69 -16.38 -2.19
N VAL A 129 -13.66 -15.48 -2.24
CA VAL A 129 -13.82 -14.41 -1.26
C VAL A 129 -14.13 -14.97 0.13
N HIS A 130 -15.08 -15.90 0.23
CA HIS A 130 -15.42 -16.58 1.48
C HIS A 130 -14.23 -17.40 2.03
N GLY A 131 -13.49 -18.07 1.16
CA GLY A 131 -12.29 -18.81 1.54
C GLY A 131 -11.20 -17.92 2.11
N MET A 132 -11.02 -16.70 1.54
CA MET A 132 -10.09 -15.72 2.08
C MET A 132 -10.57 -15.14 3.41
N ASP A 133 -11.88 -14.86 3.57
CA ASP A 133 -12.49 -14.51 4.86
C ASP A 133 -12.15 -15.56 5.93
N THR A 134 -12.37 -16.84 5.63
CA THR A 134 -12.07 -17.94 6.56
C THR A 134 -10.60 -17.95 6.99
N ILE A 135 -9.66 -17.78 6.08
CA ILE A 135 -8.22 -17.71 6.40
C ILE A 135 -7.91 -16.53 7.32
N LEU A 136 -8.46 -15.35 7.02
CA LEU A 136 -8.19 -14.15 7.83
C LEU A 136 -8.83 -14.23 9.21
N ARG A 137 -9.98 -14.87 9.34
CA ARG A 137 -10.61 -15.15 10.65
C ARG A 137 -9.71 -16.03 11.51
N GLU A 138 -9.13 -17.09 10.95
CA GLU A 138 -8.19 -17.94 11.67
C GLU A 138 -6.94 -17.20 12.10
N LEU A 139 -6.38 -16.34 11.25
CA LEU A 139 -5.18 -15.57 11.56
C LEU A 139 -5.40 -14.47 12.60
N SER A 140 -6.59 -13.89 12.66
CA SER A 140 -6.88 -12.72 13.51
C SER A 140 -7.73 -13.03 14.74
N GLY A 141 -8.53 -14.10 14.70
CA GLY A 141 -9.58 -14.39 15.68
C GLY A 141 -10.84 -13.53 15.52
N MET A 142 -10.94 -12.70 14.48
CA MET A 142 -12.16 -11.96 14.15
C MET A 142 -13.24 -12.87 13.59
N ASP A 143 -14.49 -12.41 13.61
CA ASP A 143 -15.65 -13.23 13.24
C ASP A 143 -16.04 -13.09 11.77
N GLN A 144 -15.76 -11.95 11.12
CA GLN A 144 -16.13 -11.73 9.73
C GLN A 144 -15.23 -10.68 9.06
N PHE A 145 -14.89 -10.92 7.77
CA PHE A 145 -14.15 -9.98 6.93
C PHE A 145 -14.96 -9.54 5.70
N ILE A 146 -14.67 -8.31 5.24
CA ILE A 146 -15.10 -7.77 3.95
C ILE A 146 -13.91 -7.23 3.18
N PHE A 147 -14.07 -7.11 1.84
CA PHE A 147 -12.98 -6.79 0.91
C PHE A 147 -13.30 -5.58 0.01
N GLN A 148 -14.27 -4.75 0.37
CA GLN A 148 -14.67 -3.58 -0.43
C GLN A 148 -13.57 -2.51 -0.49
N ALA A 149 -12.74 -2.40 0.55
CA ALA A 149 -11.69 -1.39 0.62
C ALA A 149 -10.63 -1.61 -0.46
N GLY A 150 -10.31 -0.56 -1.22
CA GLY A 150 -9.31 -0.60 -2.28
C GLY A 150 -7.87 -0.45 -1.80
N GLY A 151 -7.65 -0.36 -0.48
CA GLY A 151 -6.33 -0.22 0.14
C GLY A 151 -6.43 0.14 1.62
N GLY A 152 -5.29 0.51 2.24
CA GLY A 152 -5.19 0.78 3.66
C GLY A 152 -6.05 1.97 4.13
N ALA A 153 -6.02 3.07 3.40
CA ALA A 153 -6.84 4.24 3.74
C ALA A 153 -8.34 3.93 3.71
N ASP A 154 -8.81 3.17 2.69
CA ASP A 154 -10.21 2.78 2.62
C ASP A 154 -10.59 1.81 3.77
N ALA A 155 -9.69 0.90 4.17
CA ALA A 155 -9.94 -0.01 5.29
C ALA A 155 -9.95 0.74 6.64
N ALA A 156 -9.06 1.69 6.84
CA ALA A 156 -9.09 2.58 8.00
C ALA A 156 -10.37 3.45 8.03
N TYR A 157 -10.80 3.95 6.86
CA TYR A 157 -12.07 4.66 6.74
C TYR A 157 -13.27 3.73 7.01
N THR A 158 -13.21 2.46 6.58
CA THR A 158 -14.22 1.46 6.89
C THR A 158 -14.37 1.31 8.40
N ASN A 159 -13.25 1.24 9.14
CA ASN A 159 -13.32 1.21 10.60
C ASN A 159 -14.01 2.44 11.17
N CYS A 160 -13.70 3.63 10.68
CA CYS A 160 -14.37 4.87 11.12
C CYS A 160 -15.88 4.85 10.83
N ALA A 161 -16.29 4.34 9.66
CA ALA A 161 -17.70 4.23 9.28
C ALA A 161 -18.46 3.22 10.17
N VAL A 162 -17.86 2.05 10.43
CA VAL A 162 -18.42 1.03 11.34
C VAL A 162 -18.51 1.57 12.76
N THR A 163 -17.46 2.25 13.25
CA THR A 163 -17.44 2.90 14.57
C THR A 163 -18.59 3.92 14.71
N ARG A 164 -18.82 4.75 13.69
CA ARG A 164 -19.94 5.69 13.66
C ARG A 164 -21.30 5.00 13.70
N ALA A 165 -21.48 3.95 12.90
CA ALA A 165 -22.72 3.19 12.84
C ALA A 165 -23.01 2.49 14.20
N TYR A 166 -21.99 1.92 14.80
CA TYR A 166 -22.06 1.31 16.13
C TYR A 166 -22.52 2.31 17.21
N HIS A 167 -21.81 3.44 17.37
CA HIS A 167 -22.19 4.45 18.37
C HIS A 167 -23.52 5.13 18.05
N ALA A 168 -23.88 5.28 16.76
CA ALA A 168 -25.18 5.78 16.35
C ALA A 168 -26.32 4.84 16.80
N SER A 169 -26.14 3.53 16.66
CA SER A 169 -27.13 2.52 17.09
C SER A 169 -27.39 2.56 18.61
N ARG A 170 -26.41 3.02 19.38
CA ARG A 170 -26.48 3.18 20.85
C ARG A 170 -26.96 4.57 21.28
N GLY A 171 -27.15 5.49 20.32
CA GLY A 171 -27.51 6.89 20.63
C GLY A 171 -26.35 7.74 21.16
N GLU A 172 -25.11 7.25 21.05
CA GLU A 172 -23.91 7.85 21.66
C GLU A 172 -23.09 8.68 20.66
N LEU A 173 -23.44 8.70 19.35
CA LEU A 173 -22.61 9.29 18.29
C LEU A 173 -22.29 10.79 18.53
N ALA A 174 -23.20 11.54 19.15
CA ALA A 174 -22.98 12.96 19.42
C ALA A 174 -21.95 13.19 20.54
N GLN A 175 -21.80 12.23 21.46
CA GLN A 175 -20.87 12.27 22.57
C GLN A 175 -19.52 11.68 22.16
N ARG A 176 -19.51 10.54 21.48
CA ARG A 176 -18.30 9.80 21.09
C ARG A 176 -17.76 10.32 19.76
N ASP A 177 -17.06 11.45 19.81
CA ASP A 177 -16.57 12.19 18.65
C ASP A 177 -15.04 12.23 18.55
N GLU A 178 -14.30 11.47 19.39
CA GLU A 178 -12.84 11.45 19.42
C GLU A 178 -12.27 10.09 19.03
N ILE A 179 -11.26 10.10 18.15
CA ILE A 179 -10.42 8.93 17.86
C ILE A 179 -9.01 9.22 18.35
N ILE A 180 -8.45 8.27 19.10
CA ILE A 180 -7.08 8.30 19.59
C ILE A 180 -6.21 7.49 18.63
N THR A 181 -5.05 8.02 18.26
CA THR A 181 -4.01 7.35 17.48
C THR A 181 -2.63 7.73 17.98
N THR A 182 -1.56 7.14 17.46
CA THR A 182 -0.19 7.54 17.79
C THR A 182 0.48 8.20 16.60
N ILE A 183 1.51 9.01 16.84
CA ILE A 183 2.29 9.67 15.77
C ILE A 183 3.02 8.65 14.87
N GLN A 184 3.24 7.43 15.36
CA GLN A 184 3.88 6.33 14.64
C GLN A 184 2.92 5.45 13.87
N THR A 185 1.61 5.63 14.08
CA THR A 185 0.57 4.94 13.28
C THR A 185 0.57 5.53 11.88
N HIS A 186 0.30 4.70 10.88
CA HIS A 186 0.26 5.17 9.49
C HIS A 186 -0.62 6.43 9.36
N PRO A 187 -0.20 7.47 8.63
CA PRO A 187 -0.90 8.76 8.52
C PRO A 187 -2.37 8.64 8.07
N SER A 188 -2.72 7.55 7.38
CA SER A 188 -4.11 7.30 6.98
C SER A 188 -5.06 7.15 8.16
N SER A 189 -4.63 6.67 9.32
CA SER A 189 -5.49 6.52 10.49
C SER A 189 -6.03 7.87 10.97
N ALA A 190 -5.16 8.85 11.17
CA ALA A 190 -5.56 10.20 11.53
C ALA A 190 -6.38 10.89 10.42
N ALA A 191 -5.93 10.76 9.15
CA ALA A 191 -6.59 11.41 8.02
C ALA A 191 -8.01 10.87 7.77
N THR A 192 -8.21 9.56 7.86
CA THR A 192 -9.54 8.94 7.65
C THR A 192 -10.47 9.19 8.82
N ALA A 193 -9.97 9.23 10.05
CA ALA A 193 -10.74 9.62 11.22
C ALA A 193 -11.27 11.07 11.08
N ALA A 194 -10.41 12.00 10.68
CA ALA A 194 -10.80 13.38 10.40
C ALA A 194 -11.81 13.47 9.25
N ALA A 195 -11.58 12.73 8.15
CA ALA A 195 -12.51 12.68 7.00
C ALA A 195 -13.88 12.09 7.38
N ALA A 196 -13.93 11.15 8.33
CA ALA A 196 -15.17 10.60 8.87
C ALA A 196 -15.86 11.52 9.90
N GLY A 197 -15.28 12.69 10.21
CA GLY A 197 -15.84 13.70 11.09
C GLY A 197 -15.50 13.54 12.57
N PHE A 198 -14.52 12.70 12.91
CA PHE A 198 -13.99 12.61 14.27
C PHE A 198 -12.93 13.66 14.55
N LYS A 199 -12.78 14.06 15.79
CA LYS A 199 -11.61 14.76 16.31
C LYS A 199 -10.50 13.74 16.56
N VAL A 200 -9.29 14.07 16.15
CA VAL A 200 -8.15 13.17 16.30
C VAL A 200 -7.26 13.63 17.45
N ILE A 201 -6.99 12.71 18.35
CA ILE A 201 -6.00 12.88 19.42
C ILE A 201 -4.79 12.02 19.05
N THR A 202 -3.65 12.66 18.83
CA THR A 202 -2.40 11.96 18.46
C THR A 202 -1.47 11.90 19.66
N LEU A 203 -1.17 10.71 20.14
CA LEU A 203 -0.21 10.49 21.21
C LEU A 203 1.21 10.57 20.66
N MET A 204 2.07 11.32 21.36
CA MET A 204 3.48 11.47 21.01
C MET A 204 4.31 10.36 21.67
N ILE A 205 5.41 10.00 21.05
CA ILE A 205 6.36 9.00 21.56
C ILE A 205 7.21 9.58 22.70
N GLU A 206 7.66 8.69 23.57
CA GLU A 206 8.66 8.95 24.60
C GLU A 206 10.04 8.38 24.19
N GLU A 207 11.05 8.52 25.04
CA GLU A 207 12.41 8.06 24.78
C GLU A 207 12.49 6.55 24.48
N ASN A 208 11.60 5.76 25.09
CA ASN A 208 11.49 4.32 24.87
C ASN A 208 10.92 3.94 23.49
N GLY A 209 10.54 4.91 22.66
CA GLY A 209 10.10 4.73 21.29
C GLY A 209 8.61 4.46 21.10
N TYR A 210 7.78 4.54 22.15
CA TYR A 210 6.31 4.49 22.04
C TYR A 210 5.66 5.42 23.07
N PRO A 211 4.37 5.84 22.88
CA PRO A 211 3.68 6.64 23.85
C PRO A 211 3.42 5.85 25.14
N SER A 212 3.45 6.53 26.29
CA SER A 212 3.20 5.88 27.56
C SER A 212 1.73 5.52 27.78
N LEU A 213 1.50 4.53 28.64
CA LEU A 213 0.15 4.20 29.11
C LEU A 213 -0.50 5.39 29.84
N GLU A 214 0.27 6.21 30.53
CA GLU A 214 -0.23 7.40 31.20
C GLU A 214 -0.70 8.46 30.21
N SER A 215 0.00 8.64 29.09
CA SER A 215 -0.45 9.51 27.98
C SER A 215 -1.79 9.04 27.41
N LEU A 216 -1.98 7.72 27.25
CA LEU A 216 -3.25 7.16 26.81
C LEU A 216 -4.35 7.42 27.84
N LYS A 217 -4.13 7.13 29.14
CA LYS A 217 -5.11 7.37 30.21
C LYS A 217 -5.53 8.84 30.29
N ALA A 218 -4.60 9.76 30.05
CA ALA A 218 -4.90 11.19 30.02
C ALA A 218 -5.75 11.60 28.81
N ALA A 219 -5.64 10.89 27.69
CA ALA A 219 -6.37 11.17 26.44
C ALA A 219 -7.76 10.51 26.40
N VAL A 220 -7.94 9.39 27.10
CA VAL A 220 -9.19 8.64 27.12
C VAL A 220 -10.25 9.34 27.96
N SER A 221 -11.46 9.44 27.43
CA SER A 221 -12.62 10.05 28.08
C SER A 221 -13.92 9.39 27.62
N ASP A 222 -15.07 9.87 28.13
CA ASP A 222 -16.41 9.48 27.66
C ASP A 222 -16.69 9.90 26.20
N ARG A 223 -15.82 10.75 25.61
CA ARG A 223 -15.86 11.15 24.21
C ARG A 223 -15.09 10.21 23.29
N THR A 224 -14.30 9.30 23.83
CA THR A 224 -13.50 8.38 23.04
C THR A 224 -14.39 7.40 22.28
N ALA A 225 -14.40 7.50 20.95
CA ALA A 225 -15.11 6.58 20.07
C ALA A 225 -14.26 5.35 19.77
N ALA A 226 -12.98 5.53 19.45
CA ALA A 226 -12.07 4.41 19.19
C ALA A 226 -10.59 4.79 19.38
N LEU A 227 -9.78 3.74 19.58
CA LEU A 227 -8.32 3.72 19.42
C LEU A 227 -7.98 3.08 18.09
N MET A 228 -7.12 3.71 17.29
CA MET A 228 -6.61 3.16 16.03
C MET A 228 -5.08 3.13 16.06
N VAL A 229 -4.50 1.93 16.13
CA VAL A 229 -3.05 1.74 16.26
C VAL A 229 -2.53 0.56 15.42
N ASN A 230 -1.26 0.62 15.06
CA ASN A 230 -0.47 -0.53 14.60
C ASN A 230 0.49 -0.98 15.71
N ASN A 231 0.82 -2.27 15.74
CA ASN A 231 1.76 -2.86 16.69
C ASN A 231 2.36 -4.16 16.11
N PRO A 232 3.64 -4.21 15.72
CA PRO A 232 4.60 -3.12 15.90
C PRO A 232 4.21 -1.86 15.12
N ASP A 233 4.79 -0.73 15.53
CA ASP A 233 4.61 0.54 14.85
C ASP A 233 5.49 0.67 13.60
N ASP A 234 5.41 1.81 12.90
CA ASP A 234 6.18 2.08 11.68
C ASP A 234 7.71 2.19 11.90
N MET A 235 8.18 2.13 13.13
CA MET A 235 9.61 2.05 13.48
C MET A 235 10.05 0.64 13.84
N GLY A 236 9.13 -0.31 13.81
CA GLY A 236 9.35 -1.70 14.20
C GLY A 236 9.35 -1.92 15.72
N VAL A 237 8.87 -0.96 16.50
CA VAL A 237 8.77 -1.08 17.97
C VAL A 237 7.45 -1.72 18.35
N TYR A 238 7.54 -2.81 19.09
CA TYR A 238 6.37 -3.48 19.65
C TYR A 238 6.05 -2.91 21.04
N ASN A 239 4.85 -2.39 21.25
CA ASN A 239 4.38 -1.95 22.55
C ASN A 239 3.91 -3.16 23.37
N PRO A 240 4.63 -3.57 24.42
CA PRO A 240 4.29 -4.74 25.22
C PRO A 240 3.03 -4.55 26.09
N GLU A 241 2.61 -3.28 26.32
CA GLU A 241 1.46 -2.93 27.15
C GLU A 241 0.14 -2.86 26.34
N ILE A 242 0.16 -3.30 25.08
CA ILE A 242 -0.99 -3.13 24.16
C ILE A 242 -2.30 -3.70 24.72
N ARG A 243 -2.28 -4.79 25.49
CA ARG A 243 -3.46 -5.35 26.12
C ARG A 243 -4.06 -4.38 27.17
N GLU A 244 -3.21 -3.71 27.92
CA GLU A 244 -3.62 -2.73 28.91
C GLU A 244 -4.19 -1.47 28.21
N TRP A 245 -3.62 -1.08 27.08
CA TRP A 245 -4.17 -0.01 26.26
C TRP A 245 -5.61 -0.30 25.81
N VAL A 246 -5.83 -1.51 25.29
CA VAL A 246 -7.16 -1.97 24.88
C VAL A 246 -8.14 -1.95 26.06
N ARG A 247 -7.71 -2.46 27.24
CA ARG A 247 -8.53 -2.47 28.44
C ARG A 247 -8.96 -1.07 28.86
N VAL A 248 -8.03 -0.11 28.89
CA VAL A 248 -8.31 1.29 29.28
C VAL A 248 -9.34 1.93 28.34
N VAL A 249 -9.24 1.69 27.04
CA VAL A 249 -10.18 2.23 26.05
C VAL A 249 -11.57 1.59 26.18
N HIS A 250 -11.63 0.27 26.40
CA HIS A 250 -12.90 -0.44 26.62
C HIS A 250 -13.60 -0.01 27.90
N GLU A 251 -12.87 0.23 28.98
CA GLU A 251 -13.45 0.73 30.25
C GLU A 251 -14.13 2.11 30.09
N ALA A 252 -13.64 2.91 29.15
CA ALA A 252 -14.27 4.16 28.77
C ALA A 252 -15.40 3.99 27.72
N GLY A 253 -15.65 2.78 27.23
CA GLY A 253 -16.68 2.46 26.24
C GLY A 253 -16.28 2.75 24.77
N GLY A 254 -14.99 2.97 24.49
CA GLY A 254 -14.46 3.09 23.14
C GLY A 254 -14.17 1.73 22.50
N LEU A 255 -14.02 1.70 21.19
CA LEU A 255 -13.63 0.53 20.40
C LEU A 255 -12.12 0.53 20.13
N CYS A 256 -11.56 -0.63 19.80
CA CYS A 256 -10.15 -0.78 19.49
C CYS A 256 -9.93 -1.41 18.09
N PHE A 257 -9.20 -0.71 17.24
CA PHE A 257 -8.86 -1.14 15.90
C PHE A 257 -7.36 -1.38 15.76
N TYR A 258 -7.01 -2.57 15.26
CA TYR A 258 -5.65 -2.98 15.02
C TYR A 258 -5.30 -2.89 13.54
N ASP A 259 -4.44 -1.96 13.18
CA ASP A 259 -3.88 -1.88 11.85
C ASP A 259 -2.78 -2.93 11.67
N HIS A 260 -3.10 -4.00 10.95
CA HIS A 260 -2.18 -5.04 10.52
C HIS A 260 -1.82 -4.88 9.03
N ALA A 261 -1.72 -3.66 8.53
CA ALA A 261 -1.29 -3.41 7.15
C ALA A 261 0.05 -4.09 6.86
N ASN A 262 0.92 -4.13 7.86
CA ASN A 262 2.16 -4.87 7.88
C ASN A 262 2.08 -6.01 8.90
N PHE A 263 1.93 -7.23 8.41
CA PHE A 263 1.63 -8.38 9.27
C PHE A 263 2.72 -9.46 9.20
N ASN A 264 3.84 -9.18 8.53
CA ASN A 264 4.85 -10.20 8.25
C ASN A 264 5.44 -10.84 9.50
N GLY A 265 5.92 -10.05 10.45
CA GLY A 265 6.50 -10.59 11.69
C GLY A 265 5.46 -11.07 12.70
N ALA A 266 4.24 -10.56 12.60
CA ALA A 266 3.13 -10.91 13.51
C ALA A 266 2.29 -12.11 13.03
N MET A 267 2.39 -12.48 11.76
CA MET A 267 1.60 -13.56 11.15
C MET A 267 1.83 -14.88 11.91
N THR A 268 0.73 -15.53 12.30
CA THR A 268 0.72 -16.75 13.13
C THR A 268 1.26 -16.61 14.55
N LYS A 269 1.74 -15.44 14.97
CA LYS A 269 2.27 -15.18 16.32
C LYS A 269 1.29 -14.38 17.18
N ILE A 270 0.49 -13.50 16.56
CA ILE A 270 -0.40 -12.57 17.23
C ILE A 270 -1.78 -12.69 16.58
N ARG A 271 -2.82 -12.84 17.42
CA ARG A 271 -4.22 -12.76 17.01
C ARG A 271 -4.83 -11.52 17.62
N ALA A 272 -5.30 -10.59 16.79
CA ALA A 272 -5.84 -9.31 17.22
C ALA A 272 -6.97 -9.47 18.27
N ARG A 273 -7.88 -10.43 18.05
CA ARG A 273 -8.99 -10.68 18.97
C ARG A 273 -8.54 -11.16 20.34
N GLU A 274 -7.46 -11.94 20.42
CA GLU A 274 -6.91 -12.41 21.70
C GLU A 274 -6.23 -11.30 22.51
N LEU A 275 -5.83 -10.21 21.86
CA LEU A 275 -5.37 -8.98 22.51
C LEU A 275 -6.52 -8.07 22.96
N GLY A 276 -7.76 -8.40 22.56
CA GLY A 276 -8.97 -7.66 22.90
C GLY A 276 -9.48 -6.69 21.82
N PHE A 277 -8.83 -6.57 20.69
CA PHE A 277 -9.27 -5.67 19.61
C PHE A 277 -10.63 -6.07 19.05
N ASP A 278 -11.45 -5.08 18.69
CA ASP A 278 -12.80 -5.25 18.15
C ASP A 278 -12.79 -5.38 16.63
N ALA A 279 -11.79 -4.79 15.99
CA ALA A 279 -11.61 -4.86 14.55
C ALA A 279 -10.12 -4.82 14.17
N CYS A 280 -9.83 -5.31 12.97
CA CYS A 280 -8.49 -5.22 12.39
C CYS A 280 -8.57 -5.08 10.87
N MET A 281 -7.44 -4.74 10.25
CA MET A 281 -7.31 -4.78 8.80
C MET A 281 -6.05 -5.51 8.36
N PHE A 282 -6.11 -6.11 7.17
CA PHE A 282 -4.95 -6.66 6.46
C PHE A 282 -4.85 -6.07 5.06
N MET A 283 -3.61 -5.86 4.61
CA MET A 283 -3.36 -5.47 3.23
C MET A 283 -2.96 -6.70 2.42
N LEU A 284 -3.88 -7.16 1.54
CA LEU A 284 -3.63 -8.35 0.73
C LEU A 284 -2.46 -8.15 -0.24
N HIS A 285 -2.19 -6.91 -0.62
CA HIS A 285 -1.08 -6.53 -1.48
C HIS A 285 0.26 -6.33 -0.75
N LYS A 286 0.32 -6.58 0.55
CA LYS A 286 1.56 -6.59 1.34
C LYS A 286 1.87 -8.04 1.76
N THR A 287 1.51 -8.42 2.96
CA THR A 287 1.82 -9.73 3.58
C THR A 287 1.40 -10.93 2.75
N PHE A 288 0.30 -10.84 2.00
CA PHE A 288 -0.26 -11.96 1.23
C PHE A 288 0.18 -11.98 -0.26
N GLY A 289 1.16 -11.18 -0.64
CA GLY A 289 1.82 -11.26 -1.94
C GLY A 289 0.92 -10.99 -3.16
N ALA A 290 -0.19 -10.24 -2.99
CA ALA A 290 -1.19 -10.10 -4.05
C ALA A 290 -0.78 -9.24 -5.26
N PRO A 291 -0.04 -8.13 -5.18
CA PRO A 291 0.54 -7.49 -6.35
C PRO A 291 1.93 -8.02 -6.62
N LYS A 292 2.47 -7.67 -7.77
CA LYS A 292 3.87 -7.89 -8.07
C LYS A 292 4.75 -7.02 -7.18
N SER A 293 5.89 -7.58 -6.79
CA SER A 293 6.87 -7.00 -5.88
C SER A 293 7.04 -5.49 -6.01
N GLY A 294 6.96 -4.82 -4.91
CA GLY A 294 7.52 -3.53 -4.67
C GLY A 294 6.59 -2.37 -4.90
N VAL A 295 6.06 -2.10 -6.05
CA VAL A 295 5.44 -0.79 -6.28
C VAL A 295 4.24 -0.85 -7.21
N GLY A 296 3.13 -0.28 -6.73
CA GLY A 296 1.93 -0.05 -7.54
C GLY A 296 1.16 -1.32 -7.86
N GLY A 297 0.08 -1.15 -8.53
CA GLY A 297 -0.84 -2.20 -8.87
C GLY A 297 -2.11 -2.17 -8.03
N PRO A 298 -3.12 -2.96 -8.40
CA PRO A 298 -4.38 -2.98 -7.69
C PRO A 298 -4.20 -3.56 -6.29
N ALA A 299 -4.92 -3.00 -5.34
CA ALA A 299 -4.85 -3.33 -3.93
C ALA A 299 -6.20 -3.80 -3.39
N VAL A 300 -6.18 -4.44 -2.23
CA VAL A 300 -7.36 -4.72 -1.39
C VAL A 300 -6.97 -4.56 0.06
N GLY A 301 -7.80 -3.81 0.79
CA GLY A 301 -7.82 -3.79 2.25
C GLY A 301 -8.90 -4.74 2.75
N ALA A 302 -8.52 -5.78 3.46
CA ALA A 302 -9.45 -6.64 4.16
C ALA A 302 -9.74 -6.05 5.54
N TYR A 303 -10.99 -5.70 5.80
CA TYR A 303 -11.45 -5.22 7.10
C TYR A 303 -12.22 -6.32 7.81
N GLY A 304 -11.80 -6.67 9.02
CA GLY A 304 -12.41 -7.70 9.84
C GLY A 304 -12.82 -7.19 11.21
N CYS A 305 -13.88 -7.76 11.76
CA CYS A 305 -14.39 -7.33 13.07
C CYS A 305 -14.99 -8.48 13.88
N SER A 306 -15.24 -8.19 15.15
CA SER A 306 -15.97 -9.05 16.09
C SER A 306 -17.43 -9.22 15.69
N ALA A 307 -18.08 -10.27 16.19
CA ALA A 307 -19.51 -10.53 16.00
C ALA A 307 -20.40 -9.33 16.43
N GLU A 308 -19.98 -8.55 17.43
CA GLU A 308 -20.69 -7.35 17.88
C GLU A 308 -20.72 -6.26 16.81
N LEU A 309 -19.64 -6.11 16.04
CA LEU A 309 -19.53 -5.12 14.97
C LEU A 309 -20.00 -5.63 13.60
N ALA A 310 -20.15 -6.95 13.43
CA ALA A 310 -20.54 -7.55 12.17
C ALA A 310 -21.84 -7.00 11.57
N PRO A 311 -22.91 -6.65 12.34
CA PRO A 311 -24.12 -6.04 11.79
C PRO A 311 -23.89 -4.70 11.07
N PHE A 312 -22.82 -3.99 11.43
CA PHE A 312 -22.49 -2.66 10.89
C PHE A 312 -21.56 -2.72 9.66
N LEU A 313 -21.11 -3.91 9.26
CA LEU A 313 -20.25 -4.06 8.08
C LEU A 313 -20.91 -3.49 6.82
N PRO A 314 -20.14 -2.82 5.94
CA PRO A 314 -20.61 -2.41 4.62
C PRO A 314 -21.21 -3.56 3.81
N ALA A 315 -22.38 -3.30 3.20
CA ALA A 315 -23.09 -4.28 2.36
C ALA A 315 -22.64 -4.21 0.88
N PRO A 316 -22.62 -5.33 0.15
CA PRO A 316 -22.99 -6.67 0.61
C PRO A 316 -21.83 -7.38 1.32
N VAL A 317 -22.18 -8.43 2.06
CA VAL A 317 -21.24 -9.38 2.62
C VAL A 317 -21.44 -10.71 1.94
N VAL A 318 -20.36 -11.43 1.63
CA VAL A 318 -20.45 -12.78 1.07
C VAL A 318 -20.87 -13.75 2.17
N ALA A 319 -21.95 -14.46 1.94
CA ALA A 319 -22.51 -15.47 2.86
C ALA A 319 -22.48 -16.86 2.23
N PHE A 320 -22.46 -17.89 3.08
CA PHE A 320 -22.55 -19.30 2.68
C PHE A 320 -23.58 -20.01 3.55
N ASP A 321 -24.56 -20.64 2.95
CA ASP A 321 -25.66 -21.32 3.64
C ASP A 321 -25.42 -22.83 3.87
N GLY A 322 -24.27 -23.34 3.43
CA GLY A 322 -23.90 -24.76 3.47
C GLY A 322 -24.00 -25.44 2.09
N GLU A 323 -24.62 -24.81 1.10
CA GLU A 323 -24.80 -25.32 -0.25
C GLU A 323 -24.32 -24.30 -1.31
N SER A 324 -24.71 -23.04 -1.16
CA SER A 324 -24.41 -21.97 -2.13
C SER A 324 -23.88 -20.70 -1.46
N TYR A 325 -23.17 -19.88 -2.24
CA TYR A 325 -22.69 -18.56 -1.84
C TYR A 325 -23.64 -17.49 -2.36
N SER A 326 -23.88 -16.47 -1.53
CA SER A 326 -24.74 -15.34 -1.86
C SER A 326 -24.16 -14.00 -1.40
N LEU A 327 -24.74 -12.91 -1.88
CA LEU A 327 -24.41 -11.54 -1.48
C LEU A 327 -25.52 -11.03 -0.53
N ASP A 328 -25.22 -10.99 0.76
CA ASP A 328 -26.14 -10.47 1.78
C ASP A 328 -26.20 -8.94 1.75
N TYR A 329 -27.29 -8.41 1.17
CA TYR A 329 -27.63 -7.00 1.15
C TYR A 329 -28.62 -6.60 2.27
N ASP A 330 -29.28 -7.55 2.93
CA ASP A 330 -30.26 -7.30 3.98
C ASP A 330 -29.59 -7.01 5.33
N ARG A 331 -28.94 -5.86 5.40
CA ARG A 331 -28.15 -5.42 6.55
C ARG A 331 -28.58 -4.02 7.00
N PRO A 332 -29.68 -3.91 7.72
CA PRO A 332 -30.31 -2.61 8.06
C PRO A 332 -29.44 -1.70 8.95
N GLN A 333 -28.46 -2.27 9.67
CA GLN A 333 -27.53 -1.51 10.50
C GLN A 333 -26.19 -1.22 9.79
N SER A 334 -26.04 -1.66 8.55
CA SER A 334 -24.81 -1.47 7.77
C SER A 334 -24.38 -0.01 7.70
N ALA A 335 -23.07 0.24 7.77
CA ALA A 335 -22.48 1.54 7.53
C ALA A 335 -22.60 2.03 6.07
N GLY A 336 -23.23 1.24 5.20
CA GLY A 336 -23.44 1.54 3.78
C GLY A 336 -22.42 0.85 2.87
N LYS A 337 -21.90 1.56 1.89
CA LYS A 337 -20.84 1.07 0.98
C LYS A 337 -19.59 1.93 1.16
N ILE A 338 -18.43 1.29 1.06
CA ILE A 338 -17.13 1.99 1.02
C ILE A 338 -16.72 2.20 -0.43
N ARG A 339 -16.87 1.15 -1.27
CA ARG A 339 -16.66 1.20 -2.72
C ARG A 339 -17.70 0.35 -3.42
N GLU A 340 -17.79 0.52 -4.76
CA GLU A 340 -18.66 -0.35 -5.55
C GLU A 340 -18.21 -1.81 -5.52
N PHE A 341 -19.18 -2.69 -5.70
CA PHE A 341 -19.08 -4.13 -5.68
C PHE A 341 -18.67 -4.70 -4.31
N TRP A 342 -18.16 -5.91 -4.29
CA TRP A 342 -17.84 -6.68 -3.08
C TRP A 342 -16.34 -7.00 -2.94
N GLY A 343 -15.50 -6.36 -3.77
CA GLY A 343 -14.05 -6.44 -3.69
C GLY A 343 -13.38 -6.57 -5.07
N ASN A 344 -12.05 -6.44 -5.09
CA ASN A 344 -11.25 -6.72 -6.28
C ASN A 344 -10.89 -8.20 -6.30
N VAL A 345 -11.76 -9.03 -6.91
CA VAL A 345 -11.65 -10.50 -6.91
C VAL A 345 -10.32 -11.01 -7.45
N PRO A 346 -9.76 -10.48 -8.55
CA PRO A 346 -8.43 -10.88 -9.00
C PRO A 346 -7.34 -10.74 -7.93
N VAL A 347 -7.35 -9.66 -7.15
CA VAL A 347 -6.38 -9.43 -6.06
C VAL A 347 -6.65 -10.37 -4.88
N ILE A 348 -7.92 -10.59 -4.53
CA ILE A 348 -8.30 -11.55 -3.48
C ILE A 348 -7.85 -12.95 -3.86
N LEU A 349 -8.05 -13.36 -5.12
CA LEU A 349 -7.64 -14.67 -5.63
C LEU A 349 -6.11 -14.86 -5.55
N LYS A 350 -5.32 -13.83 -5.88
CA LYS A 350 -3.85 -13.89 -5.73
C LYS A 350 -3.45 -14.16 -4.28
N ALA A 351 -4.03 -13.43 -3.34
CA ALA A 351 -3.77 -13.61 -1.91
C ALA A 351 -4.25 -14.97 -1.41
N TYR A 352 -5.41 -15.43 -1.87
CA TYR A 352 -5.95 -16.75 -1.55
C TYR A 352 -5.04 -17.86 -2.08
N ALA A 353 -4.59 -17.75 -3.34
CA ALA A 353 -3.68 -18.71 -3.95
C ALA A 353 -2.33 -18.77 -3.20
N TRP A 354 -1.76 -17.61 -2.84
CA TRP A 354 -0.57 -17.53 -2.01
C TRP A 354 -0.77 -18.22 -0.67
N SER A 355 -1.87 -17.89 0.02
CA SER A 355 -2.19 -18.47 1.34
C SER A 355 -2.37 -19.99 1.29
N ARG A 356 -3.02 -20.48 0.24
CA ARG A 356 -3.23 -21.93 0.02
C ARG A 356 -1.93 -22.66 -0.32
N ALA A 357 -1.05 -22.01 -1.09
CA ALA A 357 0.25 -22.58 -1.45
C ALA A 357 1.20 -22.66 -0.23
N MET A 358 1.20 -21.63 0.62
CA MET A 358 2.01 -21.60 1.83
C MET A 358 1.50 -22.56 2.90
N GLY A 359 0.19 -22.61 3.10
CA GLY A 359 -0.42 -23.32 4.22
C GLY A 359 -0.02 -22.72 5.58
N ALA A 360 -0.52 -23.29 6.66
CA ALA A 360 -0.25 -22.77 8.01
C ALA A 360 1.26 -22.81 8.36
N GLN A 361 1.94 -23.89 7.99
CA GLN A 361 3.37 -24.04 8.25
C GLN A 361 4.19 -23.03 7.46
N GLY A 362 3.95 -22.89 6.15
CA GLY A 362 4.69 -21.94 5.32
C GLY A 362 4.46 -20.49 5.74
N MET A 363 3.26 -20.13 6.20
CA MET A 363 2.98 -18.80 6.75
C MET A 363 3.77 -18.54 8.04
N ALA A 364 3.91 -19.56 8.91
CA ALA A 364 4.69 -19.45 10.13
C ALA A 364 6.19 -19.29 9.82
N GLU A 365 6.71 -20.07 8.87
CA GLU A 365 8.10 -19.98 8.42
C GLU A 365 8.39 -18.62 7.75
N ALA A 366 7.48 -18.10 6.91
CA ALA A 366 7.60 -16.78 6.29
C ALA A 366 7.69 -15.67 7.35
N SER A 367 6.88 -15.76 8.42
CA SER A 367 6.94 -14.84 9.55
C SER A 367 8.28 -14.89 10.27
N ASP A 368 8.76 -16.10 10.61
CA ASP A 368 10.04 -16.29 11.30
C ASP A 368 11.22 -15.78 10.46
N ILE A 369 11.21 -16.07 9.15
CA ILE A 369 12.25 -15.62 8.22
C ILE A 369 12.23 -14.09 8.08
N SER A 370 11.06 -13.45 8.05
CA SER A 370 10.93 -11.99 7.97
C SER A 370 11.62 -11.31 9.17
N VAL A 371 11.38 -11.81 10.38
CA VAL A 371 12.02 -11.30 11.59
C VAL A 371 13.53 -11.59 11.59
N LEU A 372 13.93 -12.80 11.19
CA LEU A 372 15.34 -13.17 11.09
C LEU A 372 16.09 -12.29 10.08
N ALA A 373 15.50 -12.05 8.90
CA ALA A 373 16.09 -11.22 7.85
C ALA A 373 16.30 -9.77 8.33
N ASN A 374 15.31 -9.19 9.02
CA ASN A 374 15.43 -7.85 9.59
C ASN A 374 16.57 -7.77 10.63
N ASN A 375 16.63 -8.72 11.56
CA ASN A 375 17.68 -8.75 12.59
C ASN A 375 19.07 -9.02 11.99
N TYR A 376 19.14 -9.82 10.92
CA TYR A 376 20.38 -10.01 10.16
C TYR A 376 20.85 -8.71 9.52
N MET A 377 19.95 -7.99 8.87
CA MET A 377 20.25 -6.68 8.25
C MET A 377 20.64 -5.66 9.31
N GLU A 378 19.94 -5.57 10.43
CA GLU A 378 20.26 -4.63 11.51
C GLU A 378 21.71 -4.75 11.96
N LYS A 379 22.18 -5.98 12.17
CA LYS A 379 23.57 -6.23 12.53
C LYS A 379 24.57 -5.70 11.49
N GLY A 380 24.25 -5.86 10.21
CA GLY A 380 25.10 -5.37 9.12
C GLY A 380 25.06 -3.86 8.98
N LEU A 381 23.87 -3.28 9.06
CA LEU A 381 23.65 -1.83 8.87
C LEU A 381 24.27 -1.00 9.99
N LEU A 382 24.15 -1.43 11.23
CA LEU A 382 24.74 -0.72 12.39
C LEU A 382 26.28 -0.79 12.43
N ALA A 383 26.89 -1.65 11.61
CA ALA A 383 28.34 -1.66 11.43
C ALA A 383 28.84 -0.60 10.41
N ILE A 384 27.93 0.03 9.67
CA ILE A 384 28.27 1.04 8.65
C ILE A 384 28.45 2.39 9.32
N ARG A 385 29.55 3.07 9.01
CA ARG A 385 29.82 4.43 9.51
C ARG A 385 28.70 5.40 9.09
N GLY A 386 28.22 6.20 10.05
CA GLY A 386 27.15 7.18 9.80
C GLY A 386 25.73 6.62 9.82
N VAL A 387 25.53 5.32 10.08
CA VAL A 387 24.22 4.68 10.26
C VAL A 387 23.97 4.49 11.75
N THR A 388 22.80 4.93 12.22
CA THR A 388 22.35 4.72 13.59
C THR A 388 20.95 4.14 13.61
N ARG A 389 20.59 3.44 14.70
CA ARG A 389 19.21 2.98 14.91
C ARG A 389 18.37 4.11 15.49
N SER A 390 17.15 4.31 14.97
CA SER A 390 16.22 5.24 15.61
C SER A 390 15.86 4.76 17.03
N HIS A 391 15.69 5.69 17.95
CA HIS A 391 15.32 5.40 19.34
C HIS A 391 16.15 4.27 19.94
N PRO A 392 17.45 4.46 20.14
CA PRO A 392 18.34 3.43 20.67
C PRO A 392 17.93 2.97 22.08
N GLU A 393 17.20 3.82 22.82
CA GLU A 393 16.64 3.54 24.14
C GLU A 393 15.50 2.49 24.10
N ALA A 394 14.88 2.30 22.94
CA ALA A 394 13.92 1.23 22.73
C ALA A 394 14.65 -0.13 22.70
N THR A 395 14.74 -0.77 23.84
CA THR A 395 15.49 -2.03 24.04
C THR A 395 14.77 -3.25 23.52
N SER A 396 13.46 -3.17 23.24
CA SER A 396 12.69 -4.26 22.67
C SER A 396 13.27 -4.72 21.33
N PRO A 397 13.36 -6.02 21.06
CA PRO A 397 13.72 -6.53 19.75
C PRO A 397 12.79 -5.98 18.67
N ARG A 398 13.36 -5.63 17.53
CA ARG A 398 12.57 -5.29 16.35
C ARG A 398 12.01 -6.55 15.69
N MET A 399 10.82 -6.45 15.15
CA MET A 399 10.21 -7.56 14.44
C MET A 399 10.68 -7.60 12.98
N GLU A 400 9.79 -7.36 12.02
CA GLU A 400 10.10 -7.45 10.58
C GLU A 400 10.74 -6.20 9.99
N MET A 401 10.81 -5.10 10.74
CA MET A 401 11.42 -3.85 10.28
C MET A 401 12.16 -3.13 11.41
N THR A 402 13.10 -2.29 11.02
CA THR A 402 13.83 -1.38 11.90
C THR A 402 13.99 -0.04 11.21
N ARG A 403 13.65 1.05 11.90
CA ARG A 403 13.96 2.39 11.41
C ARG A 403 15.37 2.80 11.83
N TYR A 404 16.11 3.32 10.87
CA TYR A 404 17.46 3.85 11.03
C TYR A 404 17.50 5.35 10.72
N SER A 405 18.64 5.97 10.98
CA SER A 405 18.94 7.37 10.63
C SER A 405 20.30 7.47 9.97
N LEU A 406 20.40 8.36 8.98
CA LEU A 406 21.65 8.81 8.34
C LEU A 406 22.05 10.22 8.82
N GLU A 407 21.49 10.71 9.93
CA GLU A 407 21.78 12.03 10.48
C GLU A 407 23.28 12.25 10.65
N GLN A 408 23.99 11.30 11.27
CA GLN A 408 25.43 11.37 11.45
C GLN A 408 26.20 11.44 10.12
N LEU A 409 25.77 10.68 9.10
CA LEU A 409 26.37 10.76 7.76
C LEU A 409 26.21 12.16 7.18
N LYS A 410 25.00 12.73 7.31
CA LYS A 410 24.69 14.06 6.80
C LYS A 410 25.49 15.15 7.53
N GLU A 411 25.59 15.10 8.84
CA GLU A 411 26.37 16.04 9.64
C GLU A 411 27.85 16.02 9.25
N ASP A 412 28.42 14.83 9.07
CA ASP A 412 29.84 14.67 8.77
C ASP A 412 30.20 15.04 7.31
N THR A 413 29.28 14.80 6.34
CA THR A 413 29.62 14.84 4.90
C THR A 413 28.73 15.78 4.08
N GLY A 414 27.57 16.16 4.62
CA GLY A 414 26.54 16.90 3.92
C GLY A 414 25.76 16.06 2.90
N VAL A 415 25.87 14.71 2.92
CA VAL A 415 25.12 13.78 2.09
C VAL A 415 23.84 13.37 2.83
N ASP A 416 22.68 13.61 2.26
CA ASP A 416 21.39 13.26 2.86
C ASP A 416 20.84 11.89 2.39
N VAL A 417 19.73 11.46 3.00
CA VAL A 417 19.11 10.16 2.69
C VAL A 417 18.68 10.06 1.22
N HIS A 418 18.26 11.16 0.60
CA HIS A 418 17.85 11.16 -0.82
C HIS A 418 19.07 11.05 -1.74
N ASP A 419 20.21 11.62 -1.37
CA ASP A 419 21.46 11.46 -2.08
C ASP A 419 21.88 9.99 -2.11
N VAL A 420 21.83 9.34 -0.93
CA VAL A 420 22.13 7.92 -0.79
C VAL A 420 21.16 7.06 -1.62
N GLN A 421 19.85 7.33 -1.58
CA GLN A 421 18.85 6.63 -2.37
C GLN A 421 19.13 6.72 -3.88
N ASN A 422 19.43 7.93 -4.36
CA ASN A 422 19.78 8.14 -5.76
C ASN A 422 21.03 7.36 -6.15
N ARG A 423 22.06 7.33 -5.29
CA ARG A 423 23.29 6.59 -5.56
C ARG A 423 23.07 5.07 -5.55
N MET A 424 22.24 4.55 -4.65
CA MET A 424 21.91 3.12 -4.59
C MET A 424 21.27 2.62 -5.90
N SER A 425 20.52 3.48 -6.58
CA SER A 425 19.91 3.11 -7.87
C SER A 425 20.94 2.81 -8.95
N ASP A 426 22.15 3.40 -8.89
CA ASP A 426 23.26 3.09 -9.80
C ASP A 426 23.82 1.67 -9.60
N PHE A 427 23.51 1.04 -8.47
CA PHE A 427 23.84 -0.36 -8.16
C PHE A 427 22.65 -1.32 -8.34
N GLY A 428 21.56 -0.86 -8.95
CA GLY A 428 20.38 -1.67 -9.18
C GLY A 428 19.53 -1.92 -7.93
N ILE A 429 19.60 -1.03 -6.95
CA ILE A 429 18.76 -1.07 -5.74
C ILE A 429 17.61 -0.06 -5.92
N ASP A 430 16.39 -0.50 -5.65
CA ASP A 430 15.22 0.36 -5.65
C ASP A 430 15.40 1.49 -4.61
N PRO A 431 15.26 2.76 -5.00
CA PRO A 431 15.44 3.88 -4.08
C PRO A 431 14.30 4.08 -3.07
N MET A 432 13.22 3.30 -3.14
CA MET A 432 12.03 3.52 -2.32
C MET A 432 12.10 2.81 -0.96
N TRP A 433 13.11 3.10 -0.17
CA TRP A 433 13.29 2.54 1.18
C TRP A 433 13.33 3.60 2.29
N SER A 434 13.06 4.86 1.98
CA SER A 434 12.91 5.91 2.99
C SER A 434 11.64 5.75 3.83
N SER A 435 11.59 6.43 4.95
CA SER A 435 10.46 6.37 5.86
C SER A 435 9.34 7.34 5.47
N HIS A 436 8.12 7.03 5.90
CA HIS A 436 6.98 7.93 5.78
C HIS A 436 7.16 9.23 6.58
N HIS A 437 6.50 10.30 6.13
CA HIS A 437 6.30 11.49 6.94
C HIS A 437 5.16 11.29 7.97
N PRO A 438 5.21 11.94 9.16
CA PRO A 438 6.26 12.87 9.57
C PRO A 438 7.57 12.13 9.90
N TRP A 439 8.69 12.77 9.65
CA TRP A 439 9.98 12.26 10.07
C TRP A 439 10.16 12.46 11.57
N LEU A 440 10.10 11.38 12.32
CA LEU A 440 10.26 11.37 13.78
C LEU A 440 11.74 11.39 14.20
N VAL A 441 12.61 11.01 13.31
CA VAL A 441 14.06 11.15 13.42
C VAL A 441 14.60 11.80 12.14
N PRO A 442 15.70 12.53 12.18
CA PRO A 442 16.31 13.10 10.98
C PRO A 442 16.83 11.99 10.04
N GLU A 443 16.80 12.27 8.73
CA GLU A 443 17.32 11.39 7.67
C GLU A 443 16.90 9.91 7.82
N PRO A 444 15.60 9.62 8.00
CA PRO A 444 15.15 8.30 8.38
C PRO A 444 15.04 7.36 7.19
N PHE A 445 15.33 6.09 7.43
CA PHE A 445 15.04 5.02 6.47
C PHE A 445 14.62 3.72 7.17
N THR A 446 13.80 2.94 6.50
CA THR A 446 13.20 1.72 7.07
C THR A 446 13.17 0.63 6.00
N PRO A 447 14.29 -0.07 5.71
CA PRO A 447 14.25 -1.20 4.79
C PRO A 447 13.48 -2.36 5.42
N GLU A 448 12.70 -3.06 4.61
CA GLU A 448 11.94 -4.20 5.06
C GLU A 448 12.22 -5.40 4.14
N ALA A 449 12.99 -6.35 4.63
CA ALA A 449 13.49 -7.46 3.82
C ALA A 449 12.41 -8.50 3.51
N GLY A 450 11.54 -8.80 4.46
CA GLY A 450 10.61 -9.93 4.35
C GLY A 450 11.31 -11.27 4.16
N GLU A 451 10.57 -12.28 3.72
CA GLU A 451 11.07 -13.63 3.46
C GLU A 451 11.49 -13.86 1.99
N MET A 452 11.27 -12.90 1.12
CA MET A 452 11.44 -13.10 -0.33
C MET A 452 12.86 -12.90 -0.86
N TYR A 453 13.75 -12.33 -0.05
CA TYR A 453 15.15 -12.13 -0.43
C TYR A 453 16.07 -13.09 0.30
N GLY A 454 16.90 -13.80 -0.48
CA GLY A 454 17.95 -14.62 0.08
C GLY A 454 19.08 -13.80 0.72
N LYS A 455 19.89 -14.45 1.52
CA LYS A 455 21.03 -13.84 2.24
C LYS A 455 21.94 -13.03 1.31
N GLU A 456 22.20 -13.51 0.10
CA GLU A 456 23.07 -12.87 -0.89
C GLU A 456 22.53 -11.52 -1.35
N ALA A 457 21.22 -11.38 -1.47
CA ALA A 457 20.58 -10.11 -1.79
C ALA A 457 20.68 -9.11 -0.63
N LEU A 458 20.49 -9.59 0.60
CA LEU A 458 20.64 -8.76 1.80
C LEU A 458 22.09 -8.32 1.99
N ASP A 459 23.06 -9.22 1.79
CA ASP A 459 24.49 -8.91 1.80
C ASP A 459 24.84 -7.86 0.74
N THR A 460 24.26 -7.97 -0.45
CA THR A 460 24.47 -7.00 -1.53
C THR A 460 23.93 -5.62 -1.13
N TRP A 461 22.73 -5.55 -0.57
CA TRP A 461 22.11 -4.29 -0.13
C TRP A 461 22.97 -3.61 0.95
N ILE A 462 23.42 -4.37 1.97
CA ILE A 462 24.31 -3.88 3.04
C ILE A 462 25.64 -3.40 2.45
N ALA A 463 26.24 -4.17 1.54
CA ALA A 463 27.53 -3.83 0.94
C ALA A 463 27.45 -2.57 0.07
N VAL A 464 26.34 -2.37 -0.66
CA VAL A 464 26.13 -1.15 -1.44
C VAL A 464 26.00 0.08 -0.53
N LEU A 465 25.23 0.00 0.57
CA LEU A 465 25.12 1.11 1.51
C LEU A 465 26.48 1.42 2.19
N ALA A 466 27.23 0.39 2.55
CA ALA A 466 28.57 0.58 3.11
C ALA A 466 29.52 1.27 2.12
N HIS A 467 29.50 0.86 0.86
CA HIS A 467 30.30 1.49 -0.19
C HIS A 467 29.91 2.96 -0.39
N ILE A 468 28.61 3.29 -0.40
CA ILE A 468 28.13 4.66 -0.56
C ILE A 468 28.48 5.51 0.66
N SER A 469 28.46 4.94 1.86
CA SER A 469 28.97 5.62 3.04
C SER A 469 30.47 5.94 2.89
N ASP A 470 31.30 4.99 2.45
CA ASP A 470 32.72 5.26 2.18
C ASP A 470 32.93 6.33 1.09
N GLU A 471 32.13 6.32 0.02
CA GLU A 471 32.11 7.41 -0.98
C GLU A 471 31.75 8.74 -0.35
N ALA A 472 30.74 8.80 0.50
CA ALA A 472 30.30 10.03 1.17
C ALA A 472 31.40 10.64 2.05
N TYR A 473 32.16 9.82 2.77
CA TYR A 473 33.28 10.29 3.60
C TYR A 473 34.55 10.63 2.82
N SER A 474 34.75 10.05 1.63
CA SER A 474 35.97 10.27 0.82
C SER A 474 35.78 11.26 -0.31
N ASN A 475 34.64 11.24 -0.97
CA ASN A 475 34.28 12.09 -2.11
C ASN A 475 32.75 12.30 -2.17
N PRO A 476 32.17 13.14 -1.29
CA PRO A 476 30.72 13.32 -1.18
C PRO A 476 30.03 13.78 -2.48
N GLU A 477 30.76 14.42 -3.39
CA GLU A 477 30.18 14.93 -4.63
C GLU A 477 29.71 13.79 -5.57
N ILE A 478 30.32 12.61 -5.53
CA ILE A 478 29.87 11.46 -6.33
C ILE A 478 28.48 11.00 -5.87
N VAL A 479 28.18 11.11 -4.57
CA VAL A 479 26.87 10.74 -4.03
C VAL A 479 25.85 11.88 -4.29
N LYS A 480 26.21 13.14 -4.05
CA LYS A 480 25.33 14.30 -4.23
C LYS A 480 24.90 14.54 -5.67
N THR A 481 25.70 14.12 -6.64
CA THR A 481 25.40 14.29 -8.06
C THR A 481 24.72 13.08 -8.70
N SER A 482 24.54 11.98 -7.95
CA SER A 482 23.86 10.78 -8.42
C SER A 482 22.35 11.02 -8.67
N PRO A 483 21.68 10.17 -9.47
CA PRO A 483 22.20 8.96 -10.11
C PRO A 483 23.03 9.26 -11.36
N HIS A 484 24.01 8.40 -11.66
CA HIS A 484 24.91 8.55 -12.82
C HIS A 484 24.52 7.59 -13.97
N ASN A 485 23.99 6.42 -13.63
CA ASN A 485 23.75 5.32 -14.55
C ASN A 485 22.26 5.13 -14.89
N GLN A 486 21.38 6.03 -14.42
CA GLN A 486 19.96 5.99 -14.72
C GLN A 486 19.61 6.77 -15.98
N ALA A 487 18.48 6.46 -16.61
CA ALA A 487 17.98 7.18 -17.77
C ALA A 487 17.56 8.63 -17.44
N ILE A 488 17.16 8.87 -16.20
CA ILE A 488 16.78 10.19 -15.68
C ILE A 488 17.73 10.53 -14.55
N HIS A 489 18.39 11.68 -14.70
CA HIS A 489 19.22 12.25 -13.64
C HIS A 489 18.33 12.90 -12.57
N ARG A 490 18.98 13.44 -11.53
CA ARG A 490 18.29 14.07 -10.40
C ARG A 490 17.26 15.12 -10.85
N LEU A 491 16.03 14.97 -10.41
CA LEU A 491 14.98 15.96 -10.63
C LEU A 491 15.18 17.15 -9.70
N LYS A 492 14.95 18.35 -10.25
CA LYS A 492 14.91 19.57 -9.42
C LYS A 492 13.57 19.63 -8.69
N ALA A 493 13.57 19.65 -7.37
CA ALA A 493 12.36 19.69 -6.56
C ALA A 493 11.56 20.99 -6.75
N ALA A 494 12.23 22.14 -6.78
CA ALA A 494 11.57 23.46 -6.83
C ALA A 494 10.51 23.63 -7.95
N PRO A 495 10.72 23.13 -9.21
CA PRO A 495 9.67 23.18 -10.21
C PRO A 495 8.47 22.26 -9.90
N LEU A 496 8.67 21.19 -9.14
CA LEU A 496 7.61 20.26 -8.75
C LEU A 496 6.76 20.80 -7.59
N GLU A 497 7.33 21.69 -6.79
CA GLU A 497 6.66 22.32 -5.66
C GLU A 497 5.88 23.59 -6.05
N ASP A 498 6.08 24.10 -7.25
CA ASP A 498 5.40 25.30 -7.75
C ASP A 498 4.17 24.93 -8.61
N PRO A 499 2.94 25.02 -8.07
CA PRO A 499 1.71 24.71 -8.82
C PRO A 499 1.53 25.54 -10.10
N LEU A 500 2.13 26.74 -10.16
CA LEU A 500 2.08 27.58 -11.35
C LEU A 500 2.85 26.98 -12.53
N ARG A 501 3.80 26.09 -12.26
CA ARG A 501 4.56 25.37 -13.28
C ARG A 501 3.91 24.08 -13.73
N TRP A 502 2.93 23.57 -12.98
CA TRP A 502 2.26 22.32 -13.32
C TRP A 502 1.40 22.46 -14.58
N ALA A 503 1.38 21.41 -15.37
CA ALA A 503 0.53 21.28 -16.54
C ALA A 503 -0.41 20.10 -16.34
N MET A 504 -1.50 20.33 -15.59
CA MET A 504 -2.48 19.30 -15.21
C MET A 504 -3.33 18.79 -16.39
N THR A 505 -3.25 19.44 -17.55
CA THR A 505 -3.96 19.03 -18.75
C THR A 505 -3.08 19.20 -19.98
N TRP A 506 -3.35 18.42 -21.02
CA TRP A 506 -2.66 18.55 -22.31
C TRP A 506 -2.72 19.98 -22.87
N ARG A 507 -3.86 20.65 -22.78
CA ARG A 507 -4.02 22.06 -23.17
C ARG A 507 -3.10 22.99 -22.37
N SER A 508 -2.96 22.76 -21.07
CA SER A 508 -2.03 23.52 -20.22
C SER A 508 -0.59 23.28 -20.60
N TYR A 509 -0.22 22.02 -20.89
CA TYR A 509 1.10 21.64 -21.34
C TYR A 509 1.46 22.36 -22.66
N LEU A 510 0.58 22.31 -23.67
CA LEU A 510 0.80 22.99 -24.95
C LEU A 510 0.99 24.51 -24.76
N ARG A 511 0.16 25.16 -23.97
CA ARG A 511 0.29 26.61 -23.69
C ARG A 511 1.63 26.94 -23.03
N LYS A 512 2.02 26.17 -22.02
CA LYS A 512 3.28 26.40 -21.27
C LYS A 512 4.53 26.16 -22.11
N ASN A 513 4.45 25.31 -23.10
CA ASN A 513 5.56 24.98 -23.99
C ASN A 513 5.49 25.71 -25.34
N ASN A 514 4.61 26.71 -25.48
CA ASN A 514 4.38 27.45 -26.74
C ASN A 514 4.10 26.57 -27.95
N LYS A 515 3.48 25.39 -27.72
CA LYS A 515 3.08 24.46 -28.77
C LYS A 515 1.64 24.74 -29.17
N GLN A 516 1.39 24.84 -30.47
CA GLN A 516 0.03 25.03 -30.96
C GLN A 516 -0.78 23.75 -30.78
N THR A 517 -2.06 23.91 -30.43
CA THR A 517 -3.02 22.80 -30.53
C THR A 517 -3.24 22.52 -32.01
N ALA A 518 -2.88 21.34 -32.45
CA ALA A 518 -3.25 20.86 -33.79
C ALA A 518 -4.77 20.76 -33.93
#